data_d12892f0cb6d269b68bb486b6643781a
#
_entry.id   d12892f0cb6d269b68bb486b6643781a
#
_cell.length_a   1.000
_cell.length_b   1.000
_cell.length_c   1.000
_cell.angle_alpha   90.00
_cell.angle_beta   90.00
_cell.angle_gamma   90.00
#
_symmetry.space_group_name_H-M   'P 1'
#
loop_
_entity.id
_entity.type
_entity.pdbx_description
1 polymer ?
#
loop_
_entity_poly.entity_id
_entity_poly.type
_entity_poly.pdbx_seq_one_letter_code
_entity_poly.pdbx_strand_id
1 'polypeptide(L)'
;MTVPGWRPLTTDLVDLLVPERWESVDPLGALLAVAEPSSNPDRFRASAVLVIHETDAPIEVLGARAVSEALAYPGWSHVVADQPWEYDDREGRVVESLYVDLGVCVNVTRFLLSTGTRAIDLTTSASIEDRFRVEAIFDMIAGGMTVKEHA
;
A
#
# COMPACT_ATOMS: atom_id res chain seq x y z
N MET A 1 -12.14 -17.08 4.40
CA MET A 1 -12.27 -16.85 5.85
C MET A 1 -12.99 -15.53 6.09
N THR A 2 -13.95 -15.50 6.98
CA THR A 2 -14.70 -14.29 7.33
C THR A 2 -14.12 -13.70 8.62
N VAL A 3 -13.75 -12.43 8.58
CA VAL A 3 -13.28 -11.70 9.76
C VAL A 3 -14.33 -10.62 10.08
N PRO A 4 -14.89 -10.61 11.31
CA PRO A 4 -15.90 -9.59 11.67
C PRO A 4 -15.36 -8.18 11.49
N GLY A 5 -16.15 -7.31 10.87
CA GLY A 5 -15.77 -5.92 10.58
C GLY A 5 -14.85 -5.73 9.38
N TRP A 6 -14.54 -6.79 8.64
CA TRP A 6 -13.69 -6.79 7.45
C TRP A 6 -14.41 -7.43 6.28
N ARG A 7 -14.11 -6.99 5.07
CA ARG A 7 -14.66 -7.55 3.84
C ARG A 7 -13.57 -7.87 2.84
N PRO A 8 -13.74 -8.95 2.05
CA PRO A 8 -12.77 -9.29 1.01
C PRO A 8 -12.99 -8.44 -0.25
N LEU A 9 -11.89 -8.11 -0.91
CA LEU A 9 -11.87 -7.57 -2.27
C LEU A 9 -11.11 -8.57 -3.14
N THR A 10 -11.82 -9.19 -4.07
CA THR A 10 -11.29 -10.29 -4.87
C THR A 10 -10.88 -9.81 -6.26
N THR A 11 -9.67 -10.18 -6.68
CA THR A 11 -9.20 -10.00 -8.04
C THR A 11 -8.68 -11.33 -8.59
N ASP A 12 -8.31 -11.34 -9.86
CA ASP A 12 -7.74 -12.55 -10.48
C ASP A 12 -6.34 -12.90 -9.94
N LEU A 13 -5.61 -11.92 -9.40
CA LEU A 13 -4.21 -12.09 -9.01
C LEU A 13 -3.98 -12.01 -7.51
N VAL A 14 -4.69 -11.11 -6.83
CA VAL A 14 -4.51 -10.85 -5.40
C VAL A 14 -5.86 -10.54 -4.78
N ASP A 15 -6.11 -11.07 -3.61
CA ASP A 15 -7.26 -10.70 -2.80
C ASP A 15 -6.79 -9.86 -1.61
N LEU A 16 -7.55 -8.81 -1.29
CA LEU A 16 -7.34 -7.99 -0.10
C LEU A 16 -8.46 -8.22 0.90
N LEU A 17 -8.13 -8.02 2.16
CA LEU A 17 -9.10 -7.92 3.24
C LEU A 17 -9.03 -6.50 3.78
N VAL A 18 -10.16 -5.78 3.75
CA VAL A 18 -10.21 -4.36 4.11
C VAL A 18 -11.32 -4.12 5.14
N PRO A 19 -11.24 -3.03 5.93
CA PRO A 19 -12.33 -2.70 6.84
C PRO A 19 -13.65 -2.56 6.09
N GLU A 20 -14.72 -3.10 6.67
CA GLU A 20 -16.03 -3.16 6.03
C GLU A 20 -16.55 -1.78 5.61
N ARG A 21 -16.25 -0.74 6.39
CA ARG A 21 -16.70 0.63 6.12
C ARG A 21 -15.85 1.38 5.11
N TRP A 22 -14.66 0.88 4.78
CA TRP A 22 -13.81 1.54 3.79
C TRP A 22 -14.46 1.42 2.41
N GLU A 23 -14.40 2.52 1.68
CA GLU A 23 -15.06 2.65 0.38
C GLU A 23 -14.10 2.31 -0.75
N SER A 24 -14.58 1.57 -1.75
CA SER A 24 -13.85 1.45 -3.00
C SER A 24 -13.91 2.79 -3.73
N VAL A 25 -12.77 3.25 -4.20
CA VAL A 25 -12.64 4.53 -4.93
C VAL A 25 -12.07 4.26 -6.31
N ASP A 26 -12.11 5.28 -7.19
CA ASP A 26 -11.56 5.15 -8.54
C ASP A 26 -10.07 4.78 -8.45
N PRO A 27 -9.66 3.63 -9.00
CA PRO A 27 -8.28 3.17 -8.88
C PRO A 27 -7.28 3.95 -9.77
N LEU A 28 -7.72 4.81 -10.69
CA LEU A 28 -6.85 5.64 -11.53
C LEU A 28 -5.69 4.88 -12.19
N GLY A 29 -5.99 3.70 -12.75
CA GLY A 29 -4.98 2.85 -13.38
C GLY A 29 -4.38 1.77 -12.49
N ALA A 30 -4.63 1.80 -11.17
CA ALA A 30 -4.30 0.71 -10.27
C ALA A 30 -5.33 -0.42 -10.40
N LEU A 31 -5.05 -1.56 -9.78
CA LEU A 31 -5.99 -2.69 -9.77
C LEU A 31 -7.15 -2.46 -8.81
N LEU A 32 -6.84 -1.96 -7.61
CA LEU A 32 -7.81 -1.67 -6.55
C LEU A 32 -7.39 -0.41 -5.81
N ALA A 33 -8.37 0.34 -5.34
CA ALA A 33 -8.14 1.45 -4.41
C ALA A 33 -9.30 1.53 -3.42
N VAL A 34 -8.96 1.67 -2.14
CA VAL A 34 -9.94 1.85 -1.06
C VAL A 34 -9.50 2.99 -0.16
N ALA A 35 -10.47 3.65 0.46
CA ALA A 35 -10.21 4.72 1.39
C ALA A 35 -11.20 4.68 2.55
N GLU A 36 -10.78 5.19 3.71
CA GLU A 36 -11.71 5.33 4.82
C GLU A 36 -12.85 6.28 4.47
N PRO A 37 -14.03 6.14 5.11
CA PRO A 37 -15.15 7.03 4.83
C PRO A 37 -14.79 8.49 5.05
N SER A 38 -15.22 9.36 4.12
CA SER A 38 -14.99 10.79 4.24
C SER A 38 -16.16 11.44 4.95
N SER A 39 -15.91 11.97 6.15
CA SER A 39 -16.85 12.81 6.89
C SER A 39 -16.52 14.30 6.73
N ASN A 40 -15.32 14.62 6.27
CA ASN A 40 -14.85 15.97 6.08
C ASN A 40 -14.02 16.03 4.79
N PRO A 41 -14.49 16.73 3.73
CA PRO A 41 -13.80 16.78 2.45
C PRO A 41 -12.43 17.47 2.51
N ASP A 42 -12.17 18.28 3.53
CA ASP A 42 -10.89 18.96 3.71
C ASP A 42 -9.83 18.09 4.40
N ARG A 43 -10.25 16.95 4.91
CA ARG A 43 -9.33 16.04 5.59
C ARG A 43 -8.74 15.03 4.62
N PHE A 44 -7.43 14.78 4.74
CA PHE A 44 -6.77 13.71 4.00
C PHE A 44 -7.29 12.35 4.46
N ARG A 45 -7.79 11.54 3.53
CA ARG A 45 -8.34 10.22 3.82
C ARG A 45 -7.22 9.18 3.80
N ALA A 46 -7.18 8.34 4.84
CA ALA A 46 -6.33 7.15 4.80
C ALA A 46 -6.80 6.25 3.66
N SER A 47 -5.85 5.69 2.92
CA SER A 47 -6.15 4.88 1.73
C SER A 47 -5.15 3.75 1.54
N ALA A 48 -5.57 2.76 0.76
CA ALA A 48 -4.71 1.68 0.30
C ALA A 48 -4.96 1.46 -1.20
N VAL A 49 -3.88 1.38 -1.96
CA VAL A 49 -3.90 1.24 -3.42
C VAL A 49 -3.05 0.04 -3.80
N LEU A 50 -3.62 -0.87 -4.57
CA LEU A 50 -2.94 -2.07 -5.04
C LEU A 50 -2.58 -1.92 -6.51
N VAL A 51 -1.28 -1.96 -6.81
CA VAL A 51 -0.75 -1.93 -8.16
C VAL A 51 -0.03 -3.25 -8.43
N ILE A 52 -0.30 -3.85 -9.57
CA ILE A 52 0.38 -5.07 -10.02
C ILE A 52 0.84 -4.83 -11.46
N HIS A 53 2.11 -5.10 -11.74
CA HIS A 53 2.62 -4.98 -13.10
C HIS A 53 3.57 -6.13 -13.43
N GLU A 54 3.69 -6.44 -14.71
CA GLU A 54 4.58 -7.49 -15.19
C GLU A 54 6.03 -7.02 -15.13
N THR A 55 6.86 -7.80 -14.46
CA THR A 55 8.31 -7.57 -14.38
C THR A 55 8.97 -8.82 -13.78
N ASP A 56 10.20 -9.08 -14.19
CA ASP A 56 11.05 -10.11 -13.59
C ASP A 56 12.08 -9.50 -12.63
N ALA A 57 11.98 -8.21 -12.34
CA ALA A 57 12.91 -7.53 -11.45
C ALA A 57 12.88 -8.16 -10.05
N PRO A 58 14.04 -8.40 -9.45
CA PRO A 58 14.11 -8.93 -8.09
C PRO A 58 13.68 -7.89 -7.07
N ILE A 59 13.36 -8.35 -5.85
CA ILE A 59 12.84 -7.48 -4.81
C ILE A 59 13.78 -6.31 -4.45
N GLU A 60 15.08 -6.52 -4.53
CA GLU A 60 16.06 -5.47 -4.26
C GLU A 60 15.95 -4.31 -5.26
N VAL A 61 15.68 -4.63 -6.51
CA VAL A 61 15.48 -3.62 -7.56
C VAL A 61 14.15 -2.90 -7.35
N LEU A 62 13.09 -3.62 -7.00
CA LEU A 62 11.79 -3.02 -6.71
C LEU A 62 11.89 -2.06 -5.52
N GLY A 63 12.59 -2.45 -4.46
CA GLY A 63 12.83 -1.59 -3.31
C GLY A 63 13.63 -0.34 -3.66
N ALA A 64 14.69 -0.48 -4.44
CA ALA A 64 15.50 0.65 -4.89
C ALA A 64 14.70 1.63 -5.74
N ARG A 65 13.83 1.12 -6.62
CA ARG A 65 12.93 1.96 -7.42
C ARG A 65 11.95 2.74 -6.54
N ALA A 66 11.39 2.09 -5.52
CA ALA A 66 10.46 2.75 -4.61
C ALA A 66 11.14 3.88 -3.84
N VAL A 67 12.38 3.67 -3.37
CA VAL A 67 13.18 4.72 -2.73
C VAL A 67 13.45 5.86 -3.70
N SER A 68 13.86 5.55 -4.92
CA SER A 68 14.14 6.56 -5.95
C SER A 68 12.92 7.40 -6.28
N GLU A 69 11.76 6.75 -6.40
CA GLU A 69 10.49 7.45 -6.66
C GLU A 69 10.12 8.40 -5.51
N ALA A 70 10.30 7.96 -4.27
CA ALA A 70 10.07 8.82 -3.10
C ALA A 70 11.00 10.04 -3.11
N LEU A 71 12.28 9.84 -3.43
CA LEU A 71 13.28 10.92 -3.48
C LEU A 71 13.08 11.85 -4.67
N ALA A 72 12.42 11.38 -5.73
CA ALA A 72 12.13 12.18 -6.92
C ALA A 72 10.92 13.11 -6.76
N TYR A 73 10.21 13.03 -5.64
CA TYR A 73 9.08 13.91 -5.37
C TYR A 73 9.53 15.39 -5.45
N PRO A 74 8.84 16.25 -6.22
CA PRO A 74 9.33 17.62 -6.49
C PRO A 74 9.30 18.57 -5.29
N GLY A 75 8.54 18.25 -4.25
CA GLY A 75 8.52 19.01 -3.00
C GLY A 75 9.40 18.38 -1.94
N TRP A 76 9.12 18.73 -0.69
CA TRP A 76 9.80 18.10 0.44
C TRP A 76 9.40 16.63 0.58
N SER A 77 10.41 15.76 0.69
CA SER A 77 10.20 14.33 0.94
C SER A 77 11.32 13.76 1.79
N HIS A 78 11.02 12.66 2.47
CA HIS A 78 12.00 11.97 3.33
C HIS A 78 11.69 10.49 3.36
N VAL A 79 12.70 9.65 3.12
CA VAL A 79 12.57 8.20 3.29
C VAL A 79 12.84 7.87 4.75
N VAL A 80 11.84 7.31 5.42
CA VAL A 80 11.89 6.98 6.85
C VAL A 80 12.51 5.61 7.07
N ALA A 81 12.13 4.64 6.25
CA ALA A 81 12.56 3.25 6.42
C ALA A 81 12.54 2.52 5.07
N ASP A 82 13.48 1.61 4.91
CA ASP A 82 13.57 0.67 3.81
C ASP A 82 14.11 -0.63 4.38
N GLN A 83 13.24 -1.63 4.52
CA GLN A 83 13.58 -2.85 5.26
C GLN A 83 12.95 -4.09 4.63
N PRO A 84 13.54 -5.27 4.87
CA PRO A 84 12.93 -6.52 4.43
C PRO A 84 11.57 -6.72 5.07
N TRP A 85 10.69 -7.39 4.33
CA TRP A 85 9.38 -7.80 4.80
C TRP A 85 9.15 -9.25 4.42
N GLU A 86 8.90 -10.08 5.40
CA GLU A 86 8.56 -11.47 5.17
C GLU A 86 7.06 -11.60 5.04
N TYR A 87 6.63 -12.09 3.89
CA TYR A 87 5.22 -12.34 3.62
C TYR A 87 5.05 -13.77 3.14
N ASP A 88 4.42 -14.60 3.97
CA ASP A 88 4.30 -16.04 3.71
C ASP A 88 5.71 -16.62 3.44
N ASP A 89 5.93 -17.36 2.38
CA ASP A 89 7.25 -17.89 1.99
C ASP A 89 7.97 -16.97 1.00
N ARG A 90 7.54 -15.70 0.88
CA ARG A 90 8.07 -14.76 -0.10
C ARG A 90 8.90 -13.68 0.58
N GLU A 91 9.93 -13.25 -0.12
CA GLU A 91 10.69 -12.07 0.27
C GLU A 91 9.99 -10.82 -0.23
N GLY A 92 9.78 -9.88 0.65
CA GLY A 92 9.21 -8.59 0.34
C GLY A 92 10.08 -7.46 0.85
N ARG A 93 9.63 -6.25 0.55
CA ARG A 93 10.28 -5.02 0.97
C ARG A 93 9.23 -4.04 1.44
N VAL A 94 9.51 -3.33 2.54
CA VAL A 94 8.66 -2.23 3.00
C VAL A 94 9.46 -0.95 2.89
N VAL A 95 8.91 0.03 2.17
CA VAL A 95 9.52 1.35 2.03
C VAL A 95 8.54 2.38 2.58
N GLU A 96 8.95 3.08 3.62
CA GLU A 96 8.16 4.14 4.25
C GLU A 96 8.77 5.49 3.96
N SER A 97 7.93 6.45 3.57
CA SER A 97 8.37 7.81 3.26
C SER A 97 7.33 8.83 3.71
N LEU A 98 7.80 10.07 3.79
CA LEU A 98 6.96 11.24 4.06
C LEU A 98 7.08 12.19 2.89
N TYR A 99 6.00 12.89 2.57
CA TYR A 99 6.04 14.05 1.67
C TYR A 99 5.04 15.09 2.13
N VAL A 100 5.21 16.32 1.69
CA VAL A 100 4.29 17.42 2.00
C VAL A 100 3.62 17.88 0.70
N ASP A 101 2.30 17.90 0.72
CA ASP A 101 1.48 18.38 -0.39
C ASP A 101 0.36 19.25 0.18
N LEU A 102 0.23 20.48 -0.35
CA LEU A 102 -0.80 21.43 0.08
C LEU A 102 -0.87 21.61 1.61
N GLY A 103 0.29 21.64 2.26
CA GLY A 103 0.39 21.83 3.71
C GLY A 103 0.11 20.58 4.55
N VAL A 104 -0.17 19.45 3.93
CA VAL A 104 -0.40 18.18 4.62
C VAL A 104 0.85 17.31 4.52
N CYS A 105 1.37 16.86 5.65
CA CYS A 105 2.42 15.86 5.67
C CYS A 105 1.78 14.47 5.57
N VAL A 106 2.11 13.75 4.51
CA VAL A 106 1.56 12.42 4.21
C VAL A 106 2.61 11.36 4.49
N ASN A 107 2.21 10.34 5.24
CA ASN A 107 3.01 9.14 5.47
C ASN A 107 2.56 8.07 4.48
N VAL A 108 3.51 7.56 3.71
CA VAL A 108 3.29 6.53 2.69
C VAL A 108 4.10 5.30 3.05
N THR A 109 3.46 4.14 3.05
CA THR A 109 4.14 2.86 3.22
C THR A 109 3.83 1.97 2.03
N ARG A 110 4.87 1.53 1.33
CA ARG A 110 4.75 0.62 0.19
C ARG A 110 5.21 -0.77 0.62
N PHE A 111 4.30 -1.72 0.50
CA PHE A 111 4.57 -3.13 0.74
C PHE A 111 4.78 -3.80 -0.62
N LEU A 112 6.01 -4.24 -0.87
CA LEU A 112 6.44 -4.74 -2.17
C LEU A 112 6.70 -6.23 -2.11
N LEU A 113 6.19 -6.95 -3.12
CA LEU A 113 6.47 -8.38 -3.32
C LEU A 113 6.87 -8.62 -4.77
N SER A 114 7.75 -9.60 -4.99
CA SER A 114 8.04 -10.13 -6.31
C SER A 114 7.52 -11.56 -6.40
N THR A 115 6.83 -11.89 -7.48
CA THR A 115 6.42 -13.27 -7.76
C THR A 115 7.37 -13.97 -8.73
N GLY A 116 8.38 -13.25 -9.23
CA GLY A 116 9.26 -13.71 -10.30
C GLY A 116 8.80 -13.29 -11.71
N THR A 117 7.51 -13.04 -11.88
CA THR A 117 6.90 -12.58 -13.13
C THR A 117 6.12 -11.28 -12.97
N ARG A 118 5.81 -10.90 -11.75
CA ARG A 118 5.06 -9.68 -11.43
C ARG A 118 5.59 -9.02 -10.17
N ALA A 119 5.40 -7.72 -10.10
CA ALA A 119 5.58 -6.93 -8.88
C ALA A 119 4.20 -6.59 -8.31
N ILE A 120 4.05 -6.79 -7.01
CA ILE A 120 2.84 -6.44 -6.26
C ILE A 120 3.23 -5.30 -5.33
N ASP A 121 2.53 -4.18 -5.44
CA ASP A 121 2.79 -2.96 -4.68
C ASP A 121 1.49 -2.53 -4.00
N LEU A 122 1.42 -2.73 -2.70
CA LEU A 122 0.34 -2.21 -1.88
C LEU A 122 0.84 -0.92 -1.23
N THR A 123 0.30 0.21 -1.67
CA THR A 123 0.67 1.54 -1.16
C THR A 123 -0.41 2.03 -0.21
N THR A 124 -0.03 2.25 1.04
CA THR A 124 -0.91 2.83 2.05
C THR A 124 -0.50 4.26 2.34
N SER A 125 -1.47 5.14 2.53
CA SER A 125 -1.22 6.56 2.78
C SER A 125 -2.14 7.09 3.86
N ALA A 126 -1.58 7.94 4.74
CA ALA A 126 -2.34 8.63 5.77
C ALA A 126 -1.64 9.95 6.08
N SER A 127 -2.40 10.94 6.60
CA SER A 127 -1.74 12.11 7.16
C SER A 127 -0.89 11.70 8.37
N ILE A 128 0.17 12.44 8.63
CA ILE A 128 1.03 12.14 9.78
C ILE A 128 0.25 12.19 11.10
N GLU A 129 -0.79 13.00 11.18
CA GLU A 129 -1.67 13.10 12.35
C GLU A 129 -2.48 11.82 12.57
N ASP A 130 -2.87 11.14 11.49
CA ASP A 130 -3.67 9.92 11.54
C ASP A 130 -2.84 8.63 11.57
N ARG A 131 -1.53 8.73 11.36
CA ARG A 131 -0.64 7.58 11.19
C ARG A 131 -0.84 6.50 12.27
N PHE A 132 -0.81 6.90 13.54
CA PHE A 132 -0.91 5.93 14.64
C PHE A 132 -2.29 5.30 14.73
N ARG A 133 -3.33 6.04 14.34
CA ARG A 133 -4.70 5.54 14.34
C ARG A 133 -4.91 4.43 13.31
N VAL A 134 -4.26 4.53 12.15
CA VAL A 134 -4.49 3.61 11.02
C VAL A 134 -3.38 2.58 10.81
N GLU A 135 -2.27 2.69 11.51
CA GLU A 135 -1.11 1.81 11.32
C GLU A 135 -1.48 0.32 11.44
N ALA A 136 -2.22 -0.06 12.48
CA ALA A 136 -2.65 -1.44 12.67
C ALA A 136 -3.58 -1.91 11.54
N ILE A 137 -4.42 -1.02 11.01
CA ILE A 137 -5.29 -1.33 9.87
C ILE A 137 -4.45 -1.62 8.64
N PHE A 138 -3.46 -0.80 8.35
CA PHE A 138 -2.57 -1.00 7.20
C PHE A 138 -1.78 -2.31 7.31
N ASP A 139 -1.27 -2.61 8.50
CA ASP A 139 -0.56 -3.87 8.73
C ASP A 139 -1.48 -5.08 8.52
N MET A 140 -2.74 -4.99 8.91
CA MET A 140 -3.72 -6.05 8.68
C MET A 140 -4.08 -6.20 7.20
N ILE A 141 -4.21 -5.09 6.47
CA ILE A 141 -4.47 -5.16 5.02
C ILE A 141 -3.30 -5.83 4.32
N ALA A 142 -2.07 -5.41 4.62
CA ALA A 142 -0.87 -5.98 4.02
C ALA A 142 -0.68 -7.46 4.39
N GLY A 143 -0.79 -7.78 5.69
CA GLY A 143 -0.61 -9.15 6.16
C GLY A 143 -1.73 -10.10 5.77
N GLY A 144 -2.94 -9.58 5.53
CA GLY A 144 -4.10 -10.35 5.10
C GLY A 144 -4.23 -10.54 3.59
N MET A 145 -3.29 -10.01 2.82
CA MET A 145 -3.27 -10.14 1.37
C MET A 145 -3.07 -11.61 0.97
N THR A 146 -3.80 -12.08 -0.02
CA THR A 146 -3.64 -13.42 -0.58
C THR A 146 -3.17 -13.31 -2.03
N VAL A 147 -1.96 -13.79 -2.29
CA VAL A 147 -1.38 -13.81 -3.63
C VAL A 147 -1.72 -15.15 -4.28
N LYS A 148 -2.40 -15.13 -5.42
CA LYS A 148 -2.81 -16.33 -6.13
C LYS A 148 -1.63 -16.95 -6.88
N GLU A 149 -1.67 -18.27 -7.09
CA GLU A 149 -0.56 -19.02 -7.68
C GLU A 149 -0.13 -18.52 -9.07
N HIS A 150 -1.07 -17.97 -9.82
CA HIS A 150 -0.80 -17.47 -11.17
C HIS A 150 -0.46 -15.97 -11.22
N ALA A 151 -0.29 -15.34 -10.08
CA ALA A 151 0.05 -13.92 -10.00
C ALA A 151 1.50 -13.61 -10.38
#